data_97c6a4f50ca05845fe52bdc222e72dfa
#
_entry.id   97c6a4f50ca05845fe52bdc222e72dfa
#
_cell.length_a   1.000
_cell.length_b   1.000
_cell.length_c   1.000
_cell.angle_alpha   90.00
_cell.angle_beta   90.00
_cell.angle_gamma   90.00
#
_symmetry.space_group_name_H-M   'P 1'
#
loop_
_entity.id
_entity.type
_entity.pdbx_description
1 polymer ?
#
loop_
_entity_poly.entity_id
_entity_poly.type
_entity_poly.pdbx_seq_one_letter_code
_entity_poly.pdbx_strand_id
1 'polypeptide(L)'
;MDISEYHDILYNCKKPYQYVGGEYLSFNKSFDEAKVRFALAFPDKYEIGISNLGVRVLYGMINRQPNYMADRVYAPEVDFQEAIVRENKPLYALESKRLLKEFDVIGFSLQYELAYPTVLKMLDMSSIPIRSADRGEDCPIIVAGGPCTFNPLPMRDFIDAFSIGDGEEALIDICKVIESSSTREEKLEKLSKIDGIYVPKYHNGQKIKKRIVQINYDNALKSYPIPFSSSVHDRATIEIRRGCGRMCRFCQPGHVTLPIRERSAEDIIKISKELVDNTGYDEYSLLSLSSNDYSNIKEVIKEL
;
A
#
# COMPACT_ATOMS: atom_id res chain seq x y z
N MET A 1 16.08 -15.56 0.28
CA MET A 1 15.53 -16.83 -0.27
C MET A 1 16.02 -16.99 -1.71
N ASP A 2 16.30 -18.21 -2.15
CA ASP A 2 16.59 -18.46 -3.56
C ASP A 2 15.27 -18.71 -4.32
N ILE A 3 14.95 -17.85 -5.30
CA ILE A 3 13.74 -17.96 -6.13
C ILE A 3 13.72 -19.27 -6.94
N SER A 4 14.88 -19.89 -7.14
CA SER A 4 14.98 -21.19 -7.82
C SER A 4 14.15 -22.29 -7.15
N GLU A 5 13.91 -22.18 -5.84
CA GLU A 5 13.03 -23.11 -5.11
C GLU A 5 11.57 -23.06 -5.57
N TYR A 6 11.15 -21.95 -6.23
CA TYR A 6 9.81 -21.76 -6.78
C TYR A 6 9.76 -21.98 -8.30
N HIS A 7 10.86 -22.44 -8.92
CA HIS A 7 10.97 -22.55 -10.37
C HIS A 7 9.84 -23.38 -10.97
N ASP A 8 9.56 -24.57 -10.41
CA ASP A 8 8.54 -25.46 -10.93
C ASP A 8 7.12 -24.89 -10.77
N ILE A 9 6.87 -24.16 -9.68
CA ILE A 9 5.61 -23.45 -9.45
C ILE A 9 5.45 -22.34 -10.48
N LEU A 10 6.48 -21.51 -10.65
CA LEU A 10 6.47 -20.41 -11.61
C LEU A 10 6.32 -20.87 -13.05
N TYR A 11 6.99 -21.98 -13.42
CA TYR A 11 6.91 -22.56 -14.76
C TYR A 11 5.51 -23.07 -15.09
N ASN A 12 4.80 -23.62 -14.10
CA ASN A 12 3.48 -24.22 -14.28
C ASN A 12 2.30 -23.26 -14.01
N CYS A 13 2.54 -22.06 -13.46
CA CYS A 13 1.46 -21.09 -13.26
C CYS A 13 1.13 -20.34 -14.55
N LYS A 14 -0.12 -19.86 -14.65
CA LYS A 14 -0.64 -19.21 -15.88
C LYS A 14 0.02 -17.88 -16.18
N LYS A 15 0.44 -17.14 -15.13
CA LYS A 15 0.91 -15.76 -15.24
C LYS A 15 2.16 -15.54 -14.37
N PRO A 16 3.31 -16.14 -14.71
CA PRO A 16 4.51 -16.07 -13.89
C PRO A 16 5.05 -14.65 -13.68
N TYR A 17 4.78 -13.74 -14.62
CA TYR A 17 5.21 -12.34 -14.54
C TYR A 17 4.69 -11.61 -13.28
N GLN A 18 3.59 -12.09 -12.68
CA GLN A 18 3.04 -11.50 -11.45
C GLN A 18 3.91 -11.74 -10.20
N TYR A 19 4.86 -12.68 -10.29
CA TYR A 19 5.63 -13.18 -9.14
C TYR A 19 7.13 -12.97 -9.29
N VAL A 20 7.60 -12.54 -10.46
CA VAL A 20 9.04 -12.43 -10.74
C VAL A 20 9.64 -11.06 -10.45
N GLY A 21 8.85 -10.00 -10.30
CA GLY A 21 9.33 -8.62 -10.12
C GLY A 21 10.26 -8.15 -11.25
N GLY A 22 11.00 -7.08 -11.01
CA GLY A 22 11.92 -6.52 -11.99
C GLY A 22 11.22 -5.64 -13.02
N GLU A 23 10.02 -5.16 -12.73
CA GLU A 23 9.31 -4.21 -13.57
C GLU A 23 10.12 -2.92 -13.75
N TYR A 24 10.00 -2.31 -14.91
CA TYR A 24 10.64 -1.03 -15.18
C TYR A 24 10.23 0.01 -14.11
N LEU A 25 11.17 0.80 -13.62
CA LEU A 25 11.00 1.77 -12.53
C LEU A 25 10.68 1.15 -11.15
N SER A 26 10.81 -0.16 -10.94
CA SER A 26 10.82 -0.71 -9.58
C SER A 26 12.09 -0.31 -8.84
N PHE A 27 11.98 -0.07 -7.53
CA PHE A 27 13.15 0.22 -6.72
C PHE A 27 13.96 -1.06 -6.47
N ASN A 28 15.28 -0.95 -6.58
CA ASN A 28 16.21 -2.03 -6.24
C ASN A 28 17.07 -1.59 -5.04
N LYS A 29 16.52 -1.81 -3.83
CA LYS A 29 17.21 -1.53 -2.58
C LYS A 29 17.69 -2.83 -1.94
N SER A 30 18.85 -2.76 -1.27
CA SER A 30 19.38 -3.88 -0.49
C SER A 30 18.48 -4.14 0.73
N PHE A 31 17.96 -5.35 0.82
CA PHE A 31 17.15 -5.80 1.95
C PHE A 31 17.96 -5.81 3.26
N ASP A 32 19.21 -6.22 3.17
CA ASP A 32 20.06 -6.41 4.34
C ASP A 32 20.64 -5.07 4.87
N GLU A 33 20.73 -4.03 4.02
CA GLU A 33 21.20 -2.69 4.40
C GLU A 33 20.09 -1.78 4.92
N ALA A 34 18.82 -2.11 4.64
CA ALA A 34 17.70 -1.31 5.11
C ALA A 34 17.53 -1.42 6.61
N LYS A 35 17.35 -0.28 7.29
CA LYS A 35 17.03 -0.24 8.73
C LYS A 35 15.59 -0.62 9.03
N VAL A 36 14.67 -0.38 8.08
CA VAL A 36 13.29 -0.83 8.14
C VAL A 36 12.87 -1.41 6.79
N ARG A 37 12.33 -2.62 6.85
CA ARG A 37 11.82 -3.40 5.72
C ARG A 37 10.32 -3.44 5.79
N PHE A 38 9.67 -2.82 4.83
CA PHE A 38 8.22 -2.66 4.80
C PHE A 38 7.63 -3.46 3.61
N ALA A 39 6.82 -4.47 3.87
CA ALA A 39 6.03 -5.14 2.83
C ALA A 39 4.69 -4.42 2.65
N LEU A 40 4.48 -3.78 1.50
CA LEU A 40 3.21 -3.20 1.10
C LEU A 40 2.33 -4.29 0.49
N ALA A 41 1.36 -4.77 1.25
CA ALA A 41 0.47 -5.86 0.89
C ALA A 41 -0.87 -5.32 0.35
N PHE A 42 -1.22 -5.78 -0.84
CA PHE A 42 -2.54 -5.50 -1.41
C PHE A 42 -3.33 -6.82 -1.49
N PRO A 43 -4.44 -6.97 -0.75
CA PRO A 43 -5.15 -8.24 -0.64
C PRO A 43 -6.10 -8.47 -1.82
N ASP A 44 -5.59 -8.32 -3.04
CA ASP A 44 -6.22 -8.65 -4.30
C ASP A 44 -5.13 -8.99 -5.34
N LYS A 45 -5.55 -9.40 -6.53
CA LYS A 45 -4.66 -9.82 -7.62
C LYS A 45 -3.68 -8.73 -8.06
N TYR A 46 -2.56 -9.16 -8.62
CA TYR A 46 -1.51 -8.29 -9.13
C TYR A 46 -2.06 -7.18 -10.04
N GLU A 47 -2.91 -7.47 -11.04
CA GLU A 47 -3.40 -6.50 -12.01
C GLU A 47 -4.23 -5.37 -11.36
N ILE A 48 -4.94 -5.68 -10.26
CA ILE A 48 -5.71 -4.70 -9.50
C ILE A 48 -4.76 -3.90 -8.58
N GLY A 49 -3.91 -4.61 -7.85
CA GLY A 49 -3.01 -4.02 -6.87
C GLY A 49 -1.95 -3.10 -7.48
N ILE A 50 -1.33 -3.51 -8.60
CA ILE A 50 -0.33 -2.68 -9.30
C ILE A 50 -0.94 -1.41 -9.90
N SER A 51 -2.24 -1.42 -10.17
CA SER A 51 -2.98 -0.25 -10.66
C SER A 51 -3.42 0.70 -9.53
N ASN A 52 -3.32 0.29 -8.27
CA ASN A 52 -3.78 1.10 -7.14
C ASN A 52 -2.84 2.28 -6.87
N LEU A 53 -3.35 3.51 -7.07
CA LEU A 53 -2.57 4.74 -6.92
C LEU A 53 -2.01 4.90 -5.50
N GLY A 54 -2.79 4.58 -4.47
CA GLY A 54 -2.35 4.69 -3.07
C GLY A 54 -1.12 3.83 -2.79
N VAL A 55 -1.13 2.56 -3.22
CA VAL A 55 0.03 1.67 -3.08
C VAL A 55 1.25 2.21 -3.83
N ARG A 56 1.06 2.70 -5.07
CA ARG A 56 2.15 3.31 -5.86
C ARG A 56 2.79 4.52 -5.15
N VAL A 57 1.96 5.41 -4.59
CA VAL A 57 2.42 6.59 -3.83
C VAL A 57 3.22 6.16 -2.60
N LEU A 58 2.67 5.27 -1.78
CA LEU A 58 3.31 4.80 -0.54
C LEU A 58 4.61 4.04 -0.82
N TYR A 59 4.63 3.20 -1.84
CA TYR A 59 5.83 2.50 -2.30
C TYR A 59 6.96 3.47 -2.69
N GLY A 60 6.63 4.49 -3.49
CA GLY A 60 7.60 5.51 -3.86
C GLY A 60 8.08 6.33 -2.67
N MET A 61 7.19 6.70 -1.74
CA MET A 61 7.54 7.52 -0.58
C MET A 61 8.49 6.81 0.39
N ILE A 62 8.25 5.55 0.72
CA ILE A 62 9.13 4.78 1.60
C ILE A 62 10.49 4.57 0.90
N ASN A 63 10.49 4.19 -0.37
CA ASN A 63 11.73 3.89 -1.09
C ASN A 63 12.60 5.12 -1.39
N ARG A 64 12.04 6.34 -1.38
CA ARG A 64 12.83 7.58 -1.43
C ARG A 64 13.57 7.88 -0.12
N GLN A 65 13.18 7.27 1.00
CA GLN A 65 13.95 7.41 2.25
C GLN A 65 15.24 6.60 2.18
N PRO A 66 16.39 7.15 2.59
CA PRO A 66 17.66 6.47 2.45
C PRO A 66 17.76 5.16 3.24
N ASN A 67 17.16 5.12 4.43
CA ASN A 67 17.28 4.02 5.39
C ASN A 67 16.13 3.01 5.32
N TYR A 68 15.09 3.26 4.56
CA TYR A 68 13.90 2.42 4.50
C TYR A 68 13.74 1.78 3.13
N MET A 69 13.19 0.60 3.09
CA MET A 69 12.77 -0.05 1.86
C MET A 69 11.31 -0.47 1.94
N ALA A 70 10.63 -0.38 0.83
CA ALA A 70 9.34 -1.00 0.63
C ALA A 70 9.40 -2.02 -0.50
N ASP A 71 8.77 -3.15 -0.27
CA ASP A 71 8.58 -4.22 -1.24
C ASP A 71 7.09 -4.45 -1.42
N ARG A 72 6.66 -4.93 -2.57
CA ARG A 72 5.24 -5.16 -2.87
C ARG A 72 4.88 -6.63 -2.73
N VAL A 73 3.66 -6.89 -2.30
CA VAL A 73 3.08 -8.23 -2.30
C VAL A 73 1.60 -8.15 -2.63
N TYR A 74 1.15 -9.03 -3.52
CA TYR A 74 -0.24 -9.15 -3.95
C TYR A 74 -0.80 -10.51 -3.58
N ALA A 75 -2.12 -10.62 -3.44
CA ALA A 75 -2.74 -11.93 -3.29
C ALA A 75 -2.50 -12.76 -4.54
N PRO A 76 -1.95 -13.98 -4.41
CA PRO A 76 -1.67 -14.82 -5.57
C PRO A 76 -2.95 -15.34 -6.22
N GLU A 77 -2.89 -15.58 -7.52
CA GLU A 77 -3.94 -16.31 -8.26
C GLU A 77 -4.07 -17.73 -7.73
N VAL A 78 -5.22 -18.33 -7.96
CA VAL A 78 -5.58 -19.64 -7.38
C VAL A 78 -4.58 -20.74 -7.70
N ASP A 79 -4.07 -20.78 -8.94
CA ASP A 79 -3.11 -21.80 -9.38
C ASP A 79 -1.77 -21.71 -8.64
N PHE A 80 -1.22 -20.48 -8.50
CA PHE A 80 0.01 -20.28 -7.75
C PHE A 80 -0.22 -20.54 -6.25
N GLN A 81 -1.35 -20.09 -5.71
CA GLN A 81 -1.72 -20.29 -4.32
C GLN A 81 -1.83 -21.78 -3.96
N GLU A 82 -2.56 -22.57 -4.77
CA GLU A 82 -2.68 -24.02 -4.56
C GLU A 82 -1.33 -24.71 -4.63
N ALA A 83 -0.44 -24.26 -5.53
CA ALA A 83 0.89 -24.83 -5.68
C ALA A 83 1.78 -24.54 -4.46
N ILE A 84 1.84 -23.29 -3.96
CA ILE A 84 2.66 -22.97 -2.78
C ILE A 84 2.14 -23.67 -1.53
N VAL A 85 0.83 -23.80 -1.35
CA VAL A 85 0.24 -24.53 -0.23
C VAL A 85 0.56 -26.02 -0.32
N ARG A 86 0.40 -26.65 -1.49
CA ARG A 86 0.71 -28.07 -1.72
C ARG A 86 2.18 -28.40 -1.44
N GLU A 87 3.08 -27.50 -1.82
CA GLU A 87 4.53 -27.68 -1.65
C GLU A 87 5.06 -27.14 -0.32
N ASN A 88 4.15 -26.64 0.56
CA ASN A 88 4.48 -26.03 1.85
C ASN A 88 5.53 -24.90 1.70
N LYS A 89 5.37 -24.06 0.67
CA LYS A 89 6.24 -22.91 0.41
C LYS A 89 5.54 -21.62 0.82
N PRO A 90 6.20 -20.75 1.62
CA PRO A 90 5.59 -19.50 2.06
C PRO A 90 5.47 -18.47 0.94
N LEU A 91 4.52 -17.51 1.09
CA LEU A 91 4.40 -16.35 0.22
C LEU A 91 5.60 -15.42 0.42
N TYR A 92 6.10 -14.83 -0.67
CA TYR A 92 7.24 -13.90 -0.69
C TYR A 92 6.90 -12.56 -1.32
N ALA A 93 7.73 -11.56 -1.04
CA ALA A 93 7.60 -10.21 -1.59
C ALA A 93 8.23 -10.10 -2.98
N LEU A 94 7.70 -9.18 -3.81
CA LEU A 94 7.90 -9.16 -5.26
C LEU A 94 9.30 -8.70 -5.69
N GLU A 95 9.91 -7.70 -5.05
CA GLU A 95 11.22 -7.17 -5.41
C GLU A 95 12.34 -8.04 -4.84
N SER A 96 12.40 -8.15 -3.52
CA SER A 96 13.50 -8.80 -2.80
C SER A 96 13.45 -10.34 -2.83
N LYS A 97 12.31 -10.93 -3.17
CA LYS A 97 12.05 -12.37 -3.04
C LYS A 97 12.15 -12.89 -1.60
N ARG A 98 12.15 -12.00 -0.61
CA ARG A 98 12.20 -12.37 0.80
C ARG A 98 10.82 -12.81 1.31
N LEU A 99 10.82 -13.74 2.25
CA LEU A 99 9.59 -14.21 2.90
C LEU A 99 8.97 -13.08 3.72
N LEU A 100 7.64 -12.99 3.75
CA LEU A 100 6.97 -11.89 4.44
C LEU A 100 7.27 -11.83 5.94
N LYS A 101 7.56 -12.97 6.57
CA LYS A 101 7.98 -13.02 7.98
C LYS A 101 9.35 -12.38 8.26
N GLU A 102 10.18 -12.14 7.23
CA GLU A 102 11.49 -11.49 7.37
C GLU A 102 11.41 -9.97 7.40
N PHE A 103 10.24 -9.41 7.11
CA PHE A 103 10.00 -7.96 7.15
C PHE A 103 9.75 -7.48 8.57
N ASP A 104 10.03 -6.19 8.81
CA ASP A 104 9.73 -5.54 10.10
C ASP A 104 8.26 -5.15 10.20
N VAL A 105 7.65 -4.78 9.06
CA VAL A 105 6.25 -4.36 8.96
C VAL A 105 5.61 -4.95 7.70
N ILE A 106 4.36 -5.39 7.82
CA ILE A 106 3.49 -5.69 6.69
C ILE A 106 2.29 -4.75 6.75
N GLY A 107 2.14 -3.90 5.73
CA GLY A 107 1.04 -2.94 5.63
C GLY A 107 0.00 -3.36 4.60
N PHE A 108 -1.18 -3.75 5.04
CA PHE A 108 -2.30 -4.10 4.17
C PHE A 108 -3.12 -2.88 3.75
N SER A 109 -3.37 -2.72 2.45
CA SER A 109 -4.25 -1.69 1.91
C SER A 109 -5.69 -2.22 1.77
N LEU A 110 -6.56 -1.86 2.73
CA LEU A 110 -7.94 -2.35 2.81
C LEU A 110 -8.89 -1.41 2.06
N GLN A 111 -9.23 -1.75 0.81
CA GLN A 111 -10.07 -0.93 -0.04
C GLN A 111 -11.57 -1.24 0.13
N TYR A 112 -11.91 -2.47 0.44
CA TYR A 112 -13.28 -2.97 0.64
C TYR A 112 -13.28 -4.21 1.54
N GLU A 113 -14.41 -4.48 2.20
CA GLU A 113 -14.50 -5.48 3.28
C GLU A 113 -14.40 -6.93 2.79
N LEU A 114 -14.74 -7.20 1.53
CA LEU A 114 -14.57 -8.55 0.95
C LEU A 114 -13.10 -8.99 0.85
N ALA A 115 -12.15 -8.07 1.00
CA ALA A 115 -10.73 -8.38 1.05
C ALA A 115 -10.27 -8.97 2.41
N TYR A 116 -11.08 -8.91 3.46
CA TYR A 116 -10.68 -9.38 4.80
C TYR A 116 -10.27 -10.86 4.84
N PRO A 117 -11.03 -11.80 4.25
CA PRO A 117 -10.59 -13.20 4.19
C PRO A 117 -9.26 -13.38 3.45
N THR A 118 -9.01 -12.57 2.41
CA THR A 118 -7.75 -12.62 1.65
C THR A 118 -6.57 -12.18 2.51
N VAL A 119 -6.73 -11.15 3.38
CA VAL A 119 -5.69 -10.75 4.34
C VAL A 119 -5.31 -11.94 5.24
N LEU A 120 -6.30 -12.60 5.83
CA LEU A 120 -6.05 -13.75 6.72
C LEU A 120 -5.34 -14.89 5.97
N LYS A 121 -5.76 -15.15 4.73
CA LYS A 121 -5.14 -16.14 3.88
C LYS A 121 -3.71 -15.81 3.49
N MET A 122 -3.40 -14.54 3.22
CA MET A 122 -2.02 -14.10 2.95
C MET A 122 -1.12 -14.26 4.18
N LEU A 123 -1.62 -13.97 5.39
CA LEU A 123 -0.89 -14.22 6.64
C LEU A 123 -0.61 -15.72 6.83
N ASP A 124 -1.61 -16.58 6.62
CA ASP A 124 -1.49 -18.03 6.72
C ASP A 124 -0.46 -18.59 5.73
N MET A 125 -0.57 -18.23 4.45
CA MET A 125 0.40 -18.60 3.42
C MET A 125 1.82 -18.08 3.68
N SER A 126 1.97 -17.08 4.53
CA SER A 126 3.26 -16.51 4.93
C SER A 126 3.82 -17.13 6.22
N SER A 127 3.14 -18.12 6.79
CA SER A 127 3.48 -18.72 8.07
C SER A 127 3.55 -17.70 9.22
N ILE A 128 2.65 -16.70 9.19
CA ILE A 128 2.50 -15.67 10.21
C ILE A 128 1.22 -15.95 10.99
N PRO A 129 1.25 -15.98 12.34
CA PRO A 129 0.05 -16.22 13.14
C PRO A 129 -1.07 -15.24 12.77
N ILE A 130 -2.27 -15.77 12.51
CA ILE A 130 -3.40 -14.96 12.01
C ILE A 130 -3.84 -13.96 13.08
N ARG A 131 -3.96 -14.41 14.35
CA ARG A 131 -4.35 -13.53 15.44
C ARG A 131 -3.17 -12.70 15.94
N SER A 132 -3.42 -11.40 16.18
CA SER A 132 -2.42 -10.47 16.72
C SER A 132 -1.88 -10.94 18.08
N ALA A 133 -2.72 -11.53 18.92
CA ALA A 133 -2.35 -12.04 20.25
C ALA A 133 -1.36 -13.21 20.21
N ASP A 134 -1.29 -13.93 19.09
CA ASP A 134 -0.42 -15.12 18.95
C ASP A 134 0.96 -14.76 18.34
N ARG A 135 1.22 -13.48 18.03
CA ARG A 135 2.48 -13.01 17.41
C ARG A 135 3.52 -12.66 18.47
N GLY A 136 4.69 -13.30 18.37
CA GLY A 136 5.86 -13.03 19.20
C GLY A 136 6.77 -11.93 18.65
N GLU A 137 7.95 -11.81 19.25
CA GLU A 137 8.98 -10.82 18.89
C GLU A 137 9.57 -11.04 17.48
N ASP A 138 9.54 -12.25 16.98
CA ASP A 138 10.01 -12.69 15.66
C ASP A 138 9.04 -12.41 14.53
N CYS A 139 7.83 -11.92 14.85
CA CYS A 139 6.81 -11.63 13.84
C CYS A 139 6.83 -10.16 13.44
N PRO A 140 6.56 -9.83 12.15
CA PRO A 140 6.39 -8.46 11.71
C PRO A 140 5.21 -7.78 12.42
N ILE A 141 5.25 -6.46 12.51
CA ILE A 141 4.08 -5.65 12.90
C ILE A 141 3.11 -5.60 11.71
N ILE A 142 1.87 -6.03 11.93
CA ILE A 142 0.84 -6.02 10.89
C ILE A 142 0.03 -4.73 11.00
N VAL A 143 0.12 -3.89 9.97
CA VAL A 143 -0.59 -2.61 9.89
C VAL A 143 -1.65 -2.69 8.80
N ALA A 144 -2.78 -2.03 8.99
CA ALA A 144 -3.77 -1.83 7.93
C ALA A 144 -4.03 -0.35 7.68
N GLY A 145 -4.17 0.01 6.40
CA GLY A 145 -4.57 1.35 5.92
C GLY A 145 -5.71 1.25 4.91
N GLY A 146 -6.17 2.39 4.43
CA GLY A 146 -7.24 2.46 3.42
C GLY A 146 -8.63 2.72 4.01
N PRO A 147 -9.67 2.86 3.16
CA PRO A 147 -10.99 3.32 3.59
C PRO A 147 -11.70 2.42 4.60
N CYS A 148 -11.41 1.12 4.61
CA CYS A 148 -12.03 0.20 5.58
C CYS A 148 -11.54 0.41 7.02
N THR A 149 -10.40 1.09 7.23
CA THR A 149 -9.88 1.36 8.58
C THR A 149 -10.71 2.36 9.38
N PHE A 150 -11.66 3.04 8.77
CA PHE A 150 -12.67 3.85 9.48
C PHE A 150 -13.65 2.98 10.30
N ASN A 151 -13.71 1.68 10.01
CA ASN A 151 -14.36 0.68 10.86
C ASN A 151 -13.38 -0.47 11.13
N PRO A 152 -12.42 -0.32 12.05
CA PRO A 152 -11.38 -1.31 12.29
C PRO A 152 -11.86 -2.55 13.04
N LEU A 153 -13.05 -2.48 13.68
CA LEU A 153 -13.52 -3.50 14.62
C LEU A 153 -13.60 -4.92 14.05
N PRO A 154 -14.04 -5.16 12.80
CA PRO A 154 -14.08 -6.52 12.24
C PRO A 154 -12.69 -7.18 12.13
N MET A 155 -11.63 -6.37 12.00
CA MET A 155 -10.26 -6.86 11.82
C MET A 155 -9.36 -6.65 13.05
N ARG A 156 -9.88 -6.15 14.15
CA ARG A 156 -9.10 -5.74 15.33
C ARG A 156 -8.30 -6.88 16.00
N ASP A 157 -8.78 -8.12 15.88
CA ASP A 157 -8.12 -9.28 16.48
C ASP A 157 -6.99 -9.84 15.59
N PHE A 158 -6.89 -9.35 14.35
CA PHE A 158 -5.96 -9.84 13.33
C PHE A 158 -4.89 -8.81 12.95
N ILE A 159 -5.13 -7.53 13.16
CA ILE A 159 -4.26 -6.41 12.79
C ILE A 159 -3.71 -5.76 14.07
N ASP A 160 -2.42 -5.49 14.09
CA ASP A 160 -1.74 -4.91 15.26
C ASP A 160 -1.98 -3.41 15.38
N ALA A 161 -2.03 -2.70 14.24
CA ALA A 161 -2.28 -1.25 14.19
C ALA A 161 -3.02 -0.85 12.91
N PHE A 162 -3.87 0.17 13.00
CA PHE A 162 -4.61 0.72 11.86
C PHE A 162 -4.22 2.17 11.65
N SER A 163 -3.85 2.53 10.41
CA SER A 163 -3.64 3.90 9.97
C SER A 163 -4.95 4.47 9.44
N ILE A 164 -5.52 5.46 10.14
CA ILE A 164 -6.80 6.07 9.82
C ILE A 164 -6.59 7.41 9.14
N GLY A 165 -7.00 7.52 7.89
CA GLY A 165 -6.81 8.69 7.03
C GLY A 165 -5.71 8.52 6.00
N ASP A 166 -5.01 9.61 5.68
CA ASP A 166 -3.97 9.62 4.67
C ASP A 166 -2.69 8.90 5.17
N GLY A 167 -2.11 8.06 4.34
CA GLY A 167 -1.03 7.16 4.74
C GLY A 167 0.37 7.72 4.58
N GLU A 168 0.56 8.79 3.80
CA GLU A 168 1.86 9.27 3.36
C GLU A 168 2.81 9.56 4.53
N GLU A 169 2.42 10.45 5.43
CA GLU A 169 3.22 10.77 6.61
C GLU A 169 3.15 9.66 7.67
N ALA A 170 1.99 9.00 7.79
CA ALA A 170 1.77 7.96 8.78
C ALA A 170 2.75 6.79 8.61
N LEU A 171 3.01 6.35 7.35
CA LEU A 171 3.93 5.25 7.10
C LEU A 171 5.38 5.62 7.45
N ILE A 172 5.79 6.86 7.20
CA ILE A 172 7.13 7.33 7.59
C ILE A 172 7.26 7.38 9.11
N ASP A 173 6.23 7.83 9.83
CA ASP A 173 6.24 7.83 11.30
C ASP A 173 6.23 6.39 11.87
N ILE A 174 5.52 5.46 11.24
CA ILE A 174 5.60 4.03 11.58
C ILE A 174 7.03 3.54 11.40
N CYS A 175 7.68 3.82 10.27
CA CYS A 175 9.08 3.41 10.04
C CYS A 175 10.03 3.97 11.12
N LYS A 176 9.88 5.24 11.52
CA LYS A 176 10.68 5.84 12.60
C LYS A 176 10.50 5.12 13.95
N VAL A 177 9.27 4.75 14.27
CA VAL A 177 8.97 3.97 15.51
C VAL A 177 9.65 2.61 15.43
N ILE A 178 9.54 1.91 14.32
CA ILE A 178 10.17 0.59 14.12
C ILE A 178 11.69 0.70 14.25
N GLU A 179 12.32 1.69 13.60
CA GLU A 179 13.78 1.94 13.67
C GLU A 179 14.26 2.22 15.11
N SER A 180 13.45 2.92 15.90
CA SER A 180 13.81 3.39 17.25
C SER A 180 13.33 2.50 18.40
N SER A 181 12.84 1.30 18.12
CA SER A 181 12.26 0.42 19.12
C SER A 181 12.83 -1.00 19.02
N SER A 182 13.13 -1.59 20.18
CA SER A 182 13.80 -2.88 20.26
C SER A 182 12.80 -4.05 20.41
N THR A 183 11.68 -3.86 21.08
CA THR A 183 10.71 -4.92 21.33
C THR A 183 9.37 -4.66 20.64
N ARG A 184 8.63 -5.74 20.39
CA ARG A 184 7.28 -5.66 19.82
C ARG A 184 6.35 -4.79 20.70
N GLU A 185 6.44 -4.97 22.01
CA GLU A 185 5.65 -4.21 22.97
C GLU A 185 5.92 -2.70 22.87
N GLU A 186 7.21 -2.32 22.86
CA GLU A 186 7.63 -0.93 22.70
C GLU A 186 7.16 -0.32 21.38
N LYS A 187 7.25 -1.09 20.27
CA LYS A 187 6.74 -0.68 18.96
C LYS A 187 5.25 -0.36 19.02
N LEU A 188 4.44 -1.28 19.54
CA LEU A 188 2.99 -1.10 19.63
C LEU A 188 2.58 0.04 20.56
N GLU A 189 3.25 0.19 21.71
CA GLU A 189 3.00 1.30 22.61
C GLU A 189 3.32 2.65 21.96
N LYS A 190 4.48 2.78 21.29
CA LYS A 190 4.84 4.02 20.59
C LYS A 190 3.91 4.30 19.42
N LEU A 191 3.52 3.28 18.65
CA LEU A 191 2.53 3.42 17.57
C LEU A 191 1.21 3.97 18.07
N SER A 192 0.75 3.56 19.27
CA SER A 192 -0.52 4.05 19.85
C SER A 192 -0.52 5.55 20.17
N LYS A 193 0.66 6.18 20.21
CA LYS A 193 0.86 7.61 20.51
C LYS A 193 0.93 8.48 19.25
N ILE A 194 0.92 7.86 18.05
CA ILE A 194 0.95 8.58 16.77
C ILE A 194 -0.47 9.00 16.40
N ASP A 195 -0.64 10.25 16.00
CA ASP A 195 -1.91 10.77 15.48
C ASP A 195 -2.38 9.95 14.27
N GLY A 196 -3.62 9.50 14.28
CA GLY A 196 -4.22 8.69 13.22
C GLY A 196 -3.91 7.20 13.30
N ILE A 197 -3.15 6.74 14.27
CA ILE A 197 -2.90 5.31 14.46
C ILE A 197 -3.78 4.77 15.59
N TYR A 198 -4.56 3.75 15.27
CA TYR A 198 -5.36 2.98 16.22
C TYR A 198 -4.67 1.64 16.50
N VAL A 199 -4.26 1.42 17.73
CA VAL A 199 -3.69 0.15 18.21
C VAL A 199 -4.69 -0.50 19.15
N PRO A 200 -5.36 -1.61 18.78
CA PRO A 200 -6.42 -2.22 19.59
C PRO A 200 -6.00 -2.53 21.02
N LYS A 201 -4.78 -3.01 21.21
CA LYS A 201 -4.19 -3.37 22.52
C LYS A 201 -4.14 -2.19 23.51
N TYR A 202 -3.96 -0.96 23.00
CA TYR A 202 -3.80 0.25 23.83
C TYR A 202 -5.00 1.20 23.76
N HIS A 203 -6.08 0.75 23.13
CA HIS A 203 -7.25 1.61 22.96
C HIS A 203 -8.21 1.51 24.17
N ASN A 204 -8.38 2.61 24.87
CA ASN A 204 -9.25 2.74 26.06
C ASN A 204 -10.44 3.71 25.80
N GLY A 205 -11.00 3.69 24.59
CA GLY A 205 -12.15 4.54 24.23
C GLY A 205 -11.81 5.96 23.80
N GLN A 206 -10.52 6.30 23.66
CA GLN A 206 -10.09 7.60 23.14
C GLN A 206 -10.48 7.78 21.66
N LYS A 207 -10.83 9.01 21.28
CA LYS A 207 -11.11 9.34 19.89
C LYS A 207 -9.81 9.34 19.06
N ILE A 208 -9.80 8.63 17.97
CA ILE A 208 -8.70 8.66 17.01
C ILE A 208 -8.97 9.75 15.98
N LYS A 209 -8.09 10.75 15.92
CA LYS A 209 -8.14 11.81 14.91
C LYS A 209 -7.52 11.29 13.62
N LYS A 210 -8.30 11.22 12.54
CA LYS A 210 -7.77 10.79 11.25
C LYS A 210 -6.66 11.71 10.75
N ARG A 211 -5.68 11.14 10.07
CA ARG A 211 -4.60 11.89 9.43
C ARG A 211 -5.09 12.55 8.15
N ILE A 212 -4.64 13.78 7.91
CA ILE A 212 -4.99 14.57 6.72
C ILE A 212 -3.70 15.20 6.20
N VAL A 213 -3.35 14.91 4.97
CA VAL A 213 -2.17 15.44 4.29
C VAL A 213 -2.60 16.40 3.18
N GLN A 214 -1.92 17.54 3.04
CA GLN A 214 -2.10 18.42 1.89
C GLN A 214 -1.50 17.78 0.66
N ILE A 215 -2.21 17.84 -0.46
CA ILE A 215 -1.71 17.36 -1.75
C ILE A 215 -1.03 18.49 -2.51
N ASN A 216 0.22 18.28 -2.90
CA ASN A 216 1.05 19.24 -3.60
C ASN A 216 2.04 18.53 -4.54
N TYR A 217 2.87 19.27 -5.23
CA TYR A 217 3.87 18.73 -6.14
C TYR A 217 4.82 17.72 -5.48
N ASP A 218 5.27 17.96 -4.23
CA ASP A 218 6.31 17.16 -3.59
C ASP A 218 5.84 15.75 -3.24
N ASN A 219 4.57 15.61 -2.81
CA ASN A 219 3.98 14.30 -2.50
C ASN A 219 3.27 13.63 -3.70
N ALA A 220 3.43 14.18 -4.89
CA ALA A 220 2.88 13.59 -6.10
C ALA A 220 3.68 12.37 -6.57
N LEU A 221 2.98 11.47 -7.22
CA LEU A 221 3.58 10.35 -7.93
C LEU A 221 4.11 10.83 -9.29
N LYS A 222 5.41 10.69 -9.51
CA LYS A 222 6.11 11.13 -10.74
C LYS A 222 6.71 9.97 -11.53
N SER A 223 6.77 8.80 -10.90
CA SER A 223 7.20 7.54 -11.49
C SER A 223 6.69 6.39 -10.65
N TYR A 224 6.46 5.24 -11.24
CA TYR A 224 6.05 4.02 -10.55
C TYR A 224 6.38 2.79 -11.39
N PRO A 225 6.44 1.60 -10.80
CA PRO A 225 6.70 0.37 -11.55
C PRO A 225 5.68 0.13 -12.64
N ILE A 226 6.17 -0.16 -13.85
CA ILE A 226 5.35 -0.42 -15.03
C ILE A 226 5.23 -1.93 -15.22
N PRO A 227 4.01 -2.49 -15.24
CA PRO A 227 3.80 -3.92 -15.35
C PRO A 227 4.27 -4.46 -16.72
N PHE A 228 4.71 -5.72 -16.75
CA PHE A 228 5.06 -6.43 -17.98
C PHE A 228 3.87 -6.76 -18.89
N SER A 229 2.67 -6.64 -18.38
CA SER A 229 1.43 -6.89 -19.10
C SER A 229 0.42 -5.80 -18.78
N SER A 230 -0.56 -5.60 -19.66
CA SER A 230 -1.61 -4.61 -19.44
C SER A 230 -2.28 -4.80 -18.07
N SER A 231 -2.42 -3.72 -17.34
CA SER A 231 -3.09 -3.65 -16.04
C SER A 231 -4.48 -3.01 -16.18
N VAL A 232 -5.27 -2.98 -15.10
CA VAL A 232 -6.61 -2.38 -15.12
C VAL A 232 -6.57 -0.90 -15.53
N HIS A 233 -5.52 -0.18 -15.12
CA HIS A 233 -5.26 1.21 -15.51
C HIS A 233 -3.89 1.31 -16.18
N ASP A 234 -3.85 0.97 -17.47
CA ASP A 234 -2.64 0.96 -18.28
C ASP A 234 -2.40 2.35 -18.90
N ARG A 235 -2.23 3.33 -18.02
CA ARG A 235 -2.00 4.74 -18.36
C ARG A 235 -1.41 5.52 -17.20
N ALA A 236 -0.82 6.67 -17.48
CA ALA A 236 -0.38 7.60 -16.45
C ALA A 236 -1.60 8.12 -15.64
N THR A 237 -1.54 8.03 -14.31
CA THR A 237 -2.65 8.43 -13.43
C THR A 237 -2.22 9.57 -12.53
N ILE A 238 -2.96 10.69 -12.58
CA ILE A 238 -2.65 11.91 -11.86
C ILE A 238 -3.79 12.21 -10.88
N GLU A 239 -3.50 12.19 -9.57
CA GLU A 239 -4.45 12.63 -8.57
C GLU A 239 -4.55 14.16 -8.57
N ILE A 240 -5.71 14.68 -8.95
CA ILE A 240 -5.97 16.12 -9.03
C ILE A 240 -6.66 16.67 -7.77
N ARG A 241 -7.43 15.79 -7.10
CA ARG A 241 -8.26 16.19 -5.96
C ARG A 241 -8.51 14.99 -5.06
N ARG A 242 -8.48 15.23 -3.76
CA ARG A 242 -8.82 14.25 -2.72
C ARG A 242 -10.02 14.75 -1.92
N GLY A 243 -10.97 13.85 -1.66
CA GLY A 243 -12.23 14.16 -1.00
C GLY A 243 -13.34 14.56 -1.98
N CYS A 244 -14.59 14.41 -1.54
CA CYS A 244 -15.79 14.76 -2.32
C CYS A 244 -16.82 15.48 -1.44
N GLY A 245 -17.32 16.62 -1.92
CA GLY A 245 -18.30 17.45 -1.20
C GLY A 245 -19.76 17.16 -1.56
N ARG A 246 -20.03 16.16 -2.42
CA ARG A 246 -21.40 15.81 -2.85
C ARG A 246 -22.26 15.21 -1.74
N MET A 247 -21.62 14.64 -0.71
CA MET A 247 -22.31 14.10 0.48
C MET A 247 -23.44 13.11 0.15
N CYS A 248 -23.29 12.30 -0.90
CA CYS A 248 -24.27 11.30 -1.30
C CYS A 248 -24.50 10.31 -0.15
N ARG A 249 -25.76 10.09 0.23
CA ARG A 249 -26.14 9.31 1.43
C ARG A 249 -25.63 7.86 1.44
N PHE A 250 -25.45 7.26 0.27
CA PHE A 250 -24.96 5.88 0.12
C PHE A 250 -23.44 5.78 0.03
N CYS A 251 -22.71 6.91 -0.09
CA CYS A 251 -21.31 6.92 -0.48
C CYS A 251 -20.39 7.09 0.74
N GLN A 252 -19.76 6.02 1.20
CA GLN A 252 -18.77 6.07 2.28
C GLN A 252 -17.58 7.00 1.94
N PRO A 253 -16.91 6.90 0.74
CA PRO A 253 -15.77 7.76 0.45
C PRO A 253 -16.07 9.26 0.58
N GLY A 254 -17.25 9.71 0.15
CA GLY A 254 -17.65 11.13 0.28
C GLY A 254 -17.69 11.64 1.72
N HIS A 255 -17.82 10.75 2.71
CA HIS A 255 -17.84 11.13 4.14
C HIS A 255 -16.46 10.97 4.80
N VAL A 256 -15.74 9.90 4.49
CA VAL A 256 -14.47 9.58 5.19
C VAL A 256 -13.27 10.33 4.63
N THR A 257 -13.30 10.80 3.37
CA THR A 257 -12.16 11.46 2.72
C THR A 257 -12.13 12.99 2.86
N LEU A 258 -13.09 13.60 3.55
CA LEU A 258 -13.09 15.02 3.84
C LEU A 258 -11.90 15.43 4.73
N PRO A 259 -11.42 16.69 4.67
CA PRO A 259 -11.85 17.78 3.82
C PRO A 259 -11.45 17.59 2.35
N ILE A 260 -12.06 18.38 1.46
CA ILE A 260 -11.64 18.47 0.07
C ILE A 260 -10.29 19.17 0.02
N ARG A 261 -9.37 18.58 -0.77
CA ARG A 261 -8.05 19.17 -1.06
C ARG A 261 -7.79 19.02 -2.55
N GLU A 262 -7.35 20.10 -3.16
CA GLU A 262 -7.08 20.17 -4.59
C GLU A 262 -5.59 20.45 -4.83
N ARG A 263 -5.01 19.85 -5.83
CA ARG A 263 -3.69 20.15 -6.33
C ARG A 263 -3.81 21.37 -7.25
N SER A 264 -2.83 22.27 -7.27
CA SER A 264 -2.86 23.42 -8.18
C SER A 264 -2.83 22.97 -9.66
N ALA A 265 -3.40 23.75 -10.56
CA ALA A 265 -3.35 23.44 -12.00
C ALA A 265 -1.90 23.39 -12.51
N GLU A 266 -1.04 24.30 -12.03
CA GLU A 266 0.38 24.32 -12.34
C GLU A 266 1.09 23.04 -11.94
N ASP A 267 0.85 22.54 -10.70
CA ASP A 267 1.40 21.27 -10.23
C ASP A 267 0.93 20.09 -11.10
N ILE A 268 -0.36 20.05 -11.44
CA ILE A 268 -0.92 18.99 -12.27
C ILE A 268 -0.22 18.93 -13.63
N ILE A 269 -0.09 20.08 -14.30
CA ILE A 269 0.56 20.17 -15.61
C ILE A 269 2.01 19.73 -15.54
N LYS A 270 2.74 20.18 -14.50
CA LYS A 270 4.13 19.79 -14.29
C LYS A 270 4.28 18.30 -14.02
N ILE A 271 3.45 17.75 -13.10
CA ILE A 271 3.44 16.33 -12.75
C ILE A 271 3.10 15.48 -13.99
N SER A 272 2.14 15.91 -14.81
CA SER A 272 1.74 15.19 -16.03
C SER A 272 2.90 15.00 -16.98
N LYS A 273 3.67 16.06 -17.26
CA LYS A 273 4.85 16.01 -18.12
C LYS A 273 5.90 15.05 -17.57
N GLU A 274 6.28 15.23 -16.29
CA GLU A 274 7.27 14.36 -15.64
C GLU A 274 6.84 12.89 -15.61
N LEU A 275 5.55 12.63 -15.36
CA LEU A 275 5.02 11.28 -15.30
C LEU A 275 5.06 10.59 -16.66
N VAL A 276 4.66 11.29 -17.73
CA VAL A 276 4.73 10.79 -19.12
C VAL A 276 6.18 10.54 -19.52
N ASP A 277 7.07 11.51 -19.27
CA ASP A 277 8.49 11.40 -19.59
C ASP A 277 9.17 10.22 -18.88
N ASN A 278 8.83 9.99 -17.60
CA ASN A 278 9.42 8.91 -16.82
C ASN A 278 8.82 7.53 -17.16
N THR A 279 7.53 7.45 -17.48
CA THR A 279 6.83 6.16 -17.63
C THR A 279 6.71 5.71 -19.09
N GLY A 280 6.80 6.64 -20.05
CA GLY A 280 6.59 6.37 -21.47
C GLY A 280 5.13 6.11 -21.86
N TYR A 281 4.17 6.35 -20.97
CA TYR A 281 2.74 6.30 -21.33
C TYR A 281 2.38 7.45 -22.26
N ASP A 282 1.57 7.17 -23.26
CA ASP A 282 1.01 8.14 -24.21
C ASP A 282 -0.40 8.61 -23.81
N GLU A 283 -1.00 7.96 -22.82
CA GLU A 283 -2.29 8.32 -22.24
C GLU A 283 -2.17 8.64 -20.75
N TYR A 284 -3.00 9.57 -20.27
CA TYR A 284 -3.15 9.84 -18.82
C TYR A 284 -4.61 10.00 -18.42
N SER A 285 -4.86 9.79 -17.12
CA SER A 285 -6.14 9.97 -16.48
C SER A 285 -6.03 10.93 -15.30
N LEU A 286 -6.94 11.90 -15.23
CA LEU A 286 -7.11 12.74 -14.05
C LEU A 286 -7.98 12.00 -13.03
N LEU A 287 -7.41 11.69 -11.87
CA LEU A 287 -8.07 10.86 -10.85
C LEU A 287 -8.58 11.71 -9.69
N SER A 288 -9.84 11.51 -9.35
CA SER A 288 -10.46 11.93 -8.09
C SER A 288 -11.78 11.20 -7.88
N LEU A 289 -12.41 11.37 -6.71
CA LEU A 289 -13.77 10.88 -6.47
C LEU A 289 -14.84 11.60 -7.31
N SER A 290 -14.54 12.82 -7.79
CA SER A 290 -15.43 13.62 -8.64
C SER A 290 -14.59 14.62 -9.44
N SER A 291 -14.03 14.18 -10.57
CA SER A 291 -13.07 14.97 -11.34
C SER A 291 -13.70 16.22 -11.98
N ASN A 292 -14.97 16.16 -12.36
CA ASN A 292 -15.70 17.33 -12.88
C ASN A 292 -15.94 18.44 -11.84
N ASP A 293 -15.79 18.13 -10.56
CA ASP A 293 -15.91 19.09 -9.46
C ASP A 293 -14.57 19.75 -9.09
N TYR A 294 -13.48 19.43 -9.78
CA TYR A 294 -12.19 20.10 -9.60
C TYR A 294 -12.27 21.54 -10.10
N SER A 295 -11.81 22.50 -9.28
CA SER A 295 -12.04 23.94 -9.50
C SER A 295 -11.49 24.44 -10.83
N ASN A 296 -10.33 23.97 -11.26
CA ASN A 296 -9.65 24.43 -12.48
C ASN A 296 -9.67 23.39 -13.61
N ILE A 297 -10.69 22.53 -13.67
CA ILE A 297 -10.75 21.42 -14.63
C ILE A 297 -10.62 21.89 -16.10
N LYS A 298 -11.23 23.00 -16.45
CA LYS A 298 -11.18 23.53 -17.82
C LYS A 298 -9.79 24.02 -18.23
N GLU A 299 -9.07 24.63 -17.30
CA GLU A 299 -7.69 25.08 -17.52
C GLU A 299 -6.77 23.88 -17.72
N VAL A 300 -6.84 22.91 -16.80
CA VAL A 300 -6.03 21.70 -16.89
C VAL A 300 -6.26 20.93 -18.18
N ILE A 301 -7.52 20.71 -18.61
CA ILE A 301 -7.83 19.99 -19.85
C ILE A 301 -7.31 20.75 -21.08
N LYS A 302 -7.26 22.08 -21.03
CA LYS A 302 -6.78 22.89 -22.17
C LYS A 302 -5.27 22.83 -22.32
N GLU A 303 -4.54 22.72 -21.23
CA GLU A 303 -3.07 22.76 -21.20
C GLU A 303 -2.43 21.38 -21.31
N LEU A 304 -3.19 20.31 -21.06
CA LEU A 304 -2.78 18.92 -21.23
C LEU A 304 -3.12 18.41 -22.63
#